data_e084d621552324a94ef9c7c7288f0d2b
#
_entry.id   e084d621552324a94ef9c7c7288f0d2b
#
_cell.length_a   1.000
_cell.length_b   1.000
_cell.length_c   1.000
_cell.angle_alpha   90.00
_cell.angle_beta   90.00
_cell.angle_gamma   90.00
#
_symmetry.space_group_name_H-M   'P 1'
#
loop_
_entity.id
_entity.type
_entity.pdbx_description
1 polymer ?
#
loop_
_entity_poly.entity_id
_entity_poly.type
_entity_poly.pdbx_seq_one_letter_code
_entity_poly.pdbx_strand_id
1 'polypeptide(L)'
;MSLSGIALVVDDSRVNRLVLARQLTGLGVEVLEAENGVEALELLRAHASAIDVVLLDVMMPELDGYATLEAMKADDAIRHIPVLIVSGIEDLESVVRCIELGATDYLPKPINSRILAARLNASLAAKRLRDLELEHIEQQRAMTETIERQKTELSRFLSPQIAALVSSSEGERLLSGHRREITVAFCDLRGFTTFAEQADPEELFGLLGEYHRMMGDAIVEYGGTLEHFAGDGVMIFFNDPVLQDNHVERAVRMAVAMRERFGDLGRQWRKRGYELGFGVGIAVGYATLGRIGFEGRHDYAAIGNVVILASRLSSQAAADQILLSQRAAGIIEGLMEVESVGDLQIKGLSRPVSASNVLVPR
;
A
#
# COMPACT_ATOMS: atom_id res chain seq x y z
N MET A 1 -40.76 16.23 -20.40
CA MET A 1 -39.44 16.28 -19.73
C MET A 1 -38.49 16.91 -20.71
N SER A 2 -37.78 17.96 -20.33
CA SER A 2 -36.71 18.54 -21.14
C SER A 2 -35.50 17.62 -21.07
N LEU A 3 -35.01 17.17 -22.22
CA LEU A 3 -33.73 16.45 -22.32
C LEU A 3 -32.58 17.48 -22.22
N SER A 4 -31.43 17.09 -21.81
CA SER A 4 -30.21 17.93 -21.80
C SER A 4 -29.07 17.16 -22.39
N GLY A 5 -28.28 17.78 -23.24
CA GLY A 5 -27.11 17.16 -23.89
C GLY A 5 -26.86 17.83 -25.25
N ILE A 6 -25.75 17.41 -25.89
CA ILE A 6 -25.34 17.89 -27.21
C ILE A 6 -25.44 16.73 -28.21
N ALA A 7 -26.18 16.92 -29.28
CA ALA A 7 -26.32 15.98 -30.39
C ALA A 7 -25.56 16.48 -31.62
N LEU A 8 -24.81 15.62 -32.27
CA LEU A 8 -24.25 15.85 -33.58
C LEU A 8 -25.20 15.29 -34.65
N VAL A 9 -25.72 16.11 -35.54
CA VAL A 9 -26.56 15.71 -36.66
C VAL A 9 -25.73 15.70 -37.94
N VAL A 10 -25.63 14.53 -38.57
CA VAL A 10 -24.83 14.30 -39.77
C VAL A 10 -25.78 13.86 -40.92
N ASP A 11 -25.98 14.70 -41.92
CA ASP A 11 -26.83 14.43 -43.09
C ASP A 11 -26.39 15.41 -44.19
N ASP A 12 -26.28 14.99 -45.45
CA ASP A 12 -25.84 15.83 -46.55
C ASP A 12 -26.91 16.87 -46.94
N SER A 13 -28.18 16.57 -46.68
CA SER A 13 -29.29 17.46 -46.95
C SER A 13 -29.45 18.53 -45.87
N ARG A 14 -29.20 19.77 -46.20
CA ARG A 14 -29.43 20.91 -45.31
C ARG A 14 -30.87 20.97 -44.76
N VAL A 15 -31.85 20.52 -45.56
CA VAL A 15 -33.26 20.48 -45.11
C VAL A 15 -33.46 19.46 -44.00
N ASN A 16 -32.87 18.28 -44.14
CA ASN A 16 -32.91 17.22 -43.11
C ASN A 16 -32.25 17.67 -41.82
N ARG A 17 -31.05 18.28 -41.92
CA ARG A 17 -30.33 18.81 -40.75
C ARG A 17 -31.18 19.84 -40.00
N LEU A 18 -31.78 20.82 -40.72
CA LEU A 18 -32.65 21.84 -40.12
C LEU A 18 -33.88 21.25 -39.43
N VAL A 19 -34.52 20.24 -40.05
CA VAL A 19 -35.68 19.56 -39.47
C VAL A 19 -35.31 18.82 -38.20
N LEU A 20 -34.23 18.06 -38.23
CA LEU A 20 -33.72 17.33 -37.06
C LEU A 20 -33.27 18.30 -35.94
N ALA A 21 -32.50 19.32 -36.28
CA ALA A 21 -32.04 20.32 -35.32
C ALA A 21 -33.22 20.99 -34.60
N ARG A 22 -34.26 21.36 -35.36
CA ARG A 22 -35.49 21.96 -34.78
C ARG A 22 -36.22 20.99 -33.82
N GLN A 23 -36.31 19.70 -34.19
CA GLN A 23 -36.93 18.69 -33.32
C GLN A 23 -36.14 18.47 -32.05
N LEU A 24 -34.79 18.36 -32.13
CA LEU A 24 -33.89 18.16 -31.01
C LEU A 24 -33.85 19.37 -30.06
N THR A 25 -33.80 20.58 -30.63
CA THR A 25 -33.86 21.82 -29.82
C THR A 25 -35.23 21.95 -29.12
N GLY A 26 -36.31 21.51 -29.77
CA GLY A 26 -37.63 21.45 -29.13
C GLY A 26 -37.72 20.47 -27.97
N LEU A 27 -36.81 19.48 -27.89
CA LEU A 27 -36.66 18.54 -26.78
C LEU A 27 -35.67 19.04 -25.71
N GLY A 28 -34.98 20.16 -25.94
CA GLY A 28 -33.99 20.76 -25.02
C GLY A 28 -32.57 20.31 -25.26
N VAL A 29 -32.26 19.73 -26.42
CA VAL A 29 -30.92 19.24 -26.80
C VAL A 29 -30.25 20.27 -27.71
N GLU A 30 -28.98 20.60 -27.40
CA GLU A 30 -28.14 21.43 -28.28
C GLU A 30 -27.68 20.63 -29.49
N VAL A 31 -27.51 21.29 -30.64
CA VAL A 31 -27.20 20.61 -31.89
C VAL A 31 -25.96 21.19 -32.54
N LEU A 32 -25.02 20.28 -32.84
CA LEU A 32 -23.94 20.50 -33.82
C LEU A 32 -24.35 19.85 -35.14
N GLU A 33 -23.91 20.40 -36.25
CA GLU A 33 -24.25 19.91 -37.60
C GLU A 33 -22.97 19.56 -38.36
N ALA A 34 -23.02 18.50 -39.17
CA ALA A 34 -22.01 18.12 -40.14
C ALA A 34 -22.67 17.72 -41.45
N GLU A 35 -22.04 18.02 -42.61
CA GLU A 35 -22.59 17.77 -43.94
C GLU A 35 -22.19 16.41 -44.50
N ASN A 36 -21.15 15.78 -43.96
CA ASN A 36 -20.62 14.48 -44.34
C ASN A 36 -19.86 13.78 -43.19
N GLY A 37 -19.43 12.53 -43.41
CA GLY A 37 -18.73 11.74 -42.39
C GLY A 37 -17.34 12.30 -42.02
N VAL A 38 -16.65 12.98 -42.95
CA VAL A 38 -15.33 13.56 -42.67
C VAL A 38 -15.46 14.69 -41.68
N GLU A 39 -16.34 15.66 -41.92
CA GLU A 39 -16.62 16.76 -41.00
C GLU A 39 -17.13 16.24 -39.63
N ALA A 40 -17.98 15.20 -39.65
CA ALA A 40 -18.46 14.57 -38.43
C ALA A 40 -17.33 14.00 -37.57
N LEU A 41 -16.37 13.29 -38.16
CA LEU A 41 -15.22 12.75 -37.45
C LEU A 41 -14.30 13.82 -36.87
N GLU A 42 -14.12 14.93 -37.59
CA GLU A 42 -13.36 16.09 -37.12
C GLU A 42 -14.01 16.74 -35.89
N LEU A 43 -15.32 16.99 -35.96
CA LEU A 43 -16.09 17.54 -34.84
C LEU A 43 -16.11 16.60 -33.62
N LEU A 44 -16.27 15.30 -33.85
CA LEU A 44 -16.28 14.30 -32.80
C LEU A 44 -14.95 14.25 -32.05
N ARG A 45 -13.81 14.30 -32.76
CA ARG A 45 -12.48 14.33 -32.13
C ARG A 45 -12.22 15.64 -31.39
N ALA A 46 -12.67 16.75 -31.92
CA ALA A 46 -12.52 18.07 -31.31
C ALA A 46 -13.36 18.21 -30.02
N HIS A 47 -14.54 17.55 -29.98
CA HIS A 47 -15.55 17.71 -28.92
C HIS A 47 -15.98 16.38 -28.30
N ALA A 48 -15.09 15.38 -28.21
CA ALA A 48 -15.39 14.01 -27.78
C ALA A 48 -16.09 13.93 -26.41
N SER A 49 -15.72 14.79 -25.47
CA SER A 49 -16.29 14.83 -24.12
C SER A 49 -17.63 15.58 -24.03
N ALA A 50 -17.95 16.40 -25.02
CA ALA A 50 -19.14 17.23 -25.01
C ALA A 50 -20.31 16.61 -25.77
N ILE A 51 -20.03 15.84 -26.84
CA ILE A 51 -21.09 15.24 -27.68
C ILE A 51 -21.67 14.02 -26.98
N ASP A 52 -22.99 14.03 -26.79
CA ASP A 52 -23.71 12.97 -26.07
C ASP A 52 -24.30 11.91 -26.97
N VAL A 53 -24.62 12.26 -28.23
CA VAL A 53 -25.23 11.35 -29.21
C VAL A 53 -24.96 11.83 -30.62
N VAL A 54 -24.86 10.91 -31.58
CA VAL A 54 -24.77 11.20 -33.01
C VAL A 54 -26.04 10.70 -33.71
N LEU A 55 -26.65 11.53 -34.53
CA LEU A 55 -27.69 11.15 -35.49
C LEU A 55 -27.02 11.13 -36.87
N LEU A 56 -26.86 9.96 -37.47
CA LEU A 56 -26.03 9.74 -38.64
C LEU A 56 -26.87 9.22 -39.80
N ASP A 57 -26.92 9.98 -40.91
CA ASP A 57 -27.47 9.47 -42.16
C ASP A 57 -26.54 8.44 -42.80
N VAL A 58 -27.12 7.47 -43.48
CA VAL A 58 -26.37 6.42 -44.17
C VAL A 58 -25.85 6.89 -45.51
N MET A 59 -26.64 7.57 -46.27
CA MET A 59 -26.36 7.94 -47.68
C MET A 59 -25.84 9.37 -47.77
N MET A 60 -24.51 9.51 -47.73
CA MET A 60 -23.85 10.82 -47.84
C MET A 60 -22.66 10.76 -48.82
N PRO A 61 -22.31 11.88 -49.45
CA PRO A 61 -21.09 11.99 -50.29
C PRO A 61 -19.83 11.94 -49.46
N GLU A 62 -18.69 11.73 -50.10
CA GLU A 62 -17.32 11.67 -49.53
C GLU A 62 -17.11 10.48 -48.63
N LEU A 63 -17.71 10.49 -47.43
CA LEU A 63 -17.68 9.39 -46.46
C LEU A 63 -19.11 9.08 -46.04
N ASP A 64 -19.58 7.89 -46.41
CA ASP A 64 -20.94 7.42 -46.08
C ASP A 64 -21.11 7.12 -44.59
N GLY A 65 -22.36 6.90 -44.16
CA GLY A 65 -22.67 6.65 -42.75
C GLY A 65 -22.11 5.31 -42.22
N TYR A 66 -21.95 4.26 -43.06
CA TYR A 66 -21.36 3.02 -42.66
C TYR A 66 -19.87 3.19 -42.36
N ALA A 67 -19.13 3.80 -43.30
CA ALA A 67 -17.70 4.04 -43.10
C ALA A 67 -17.41 5.03 -41.96
N THR A 68 -18.29 6.03 -41.76
CA THR A 68 -18.23 6.95 -40.62
C THR A 68 -18.42 6.21 -39.29
N LEU A 69 -19.43 5.34 -39.19
CA LEU A 69 -19.69 4.52 -38.01
C LEU A 69 -18.52 3.58 -37.69
N GLU A 70 -17.99 2.91 -38.71
CA GLU A 70 -16.83 2.02 -38.55
C GLU A 70 -15.59 2.79 -38.04
N ALA A 71 -15.29 3.94 -38.61
CA ALA A 71 -14.23 4.82 -38.18
C ALA A 71 -14.41 5.31 -36.72
N MET A 72 -15.64 5.68 -36.35
CA MET A 72 -15.98 6.05 -34.97
C MET A 72 -15.73 4.90 -33.98
N LYS A 73 -16.15 3.67 -34.35
CA LYS A 73 -16.02 2.50 -33.46
C LYS A 73 -14.60 1.97 -33.37
N ALA A 74 -13.75 2.29 -34.33
CA ALA A 74 -12.32 1.98 -34.30
C ALA A 74 -11.49 2.98 -33.48
N ASP A 75 -12.02 4.17 -33.19
CA ASP A 75 -11.31 5.23 -32.46
C ASP A 75 -11.68 5.23 -30.96
N ASP A 76 -10.72 4.90 -30.12
CA ASP A 76 -10.89 4.78 -28.65
C ASP A 76 -11.45 6.06 -28.01
N ALA A 77 -11.15 7.23 -28.56
CA ALA A 77 -11.59 8.50 -28.01
C ALA A 77 -13.09 8.76 -28.21
N ILE A 78 -13.68 8.23 -29.28
CA ILE A 78 -15.07 8.54 -29.70
C ILE A 78 -15.98 7.31 -29.83
N ARG A 79 -15.43 6.08 -29.79
CA ARG A 79 -16.20 4.82 -29.93
C ARG A 79 -17.34 4.67 -28.94
N HIS A 80 -17.24 5.34 -27.80
CA HIS A 80 -18.18 5.26 -26.69
C HIS A 80 -19.45 6.11 -26.95
N ILE A 81 -19.41 7.06 -27.90
CA ILE A 81 -20.54 7.92 -28.18
C ILE A 81 -21.63 7.09 -28.88
N PRO A 82 -22.89 7.13 -28.38
CA PRO A 82 -24.00 6.42 -29.00
C PRO A 82 -24.33 7.02 -30.37
N VAL A 83 -24.64 6.15 -31.34
CA VAL A 83 -24.98 6.53 -32.70
C VAL A 83 -26.37 6.02 -33.01
N LEU A 84 -27.27 6.94 -33.38
CA LEU A 84 -28.60 6.68 -33.93
C LEU A 84 -28.51 6.82 -35.43
N ILE A 85 -28.69 5.76 -36.18
CA ILE A 85 -28.70 5.79 -37.64
C ILE A 85 -30.06 6.36 -38.10
N VAL A 86 -30.04 7.30 -39.04
CA VAL A 86 -31.23 7.91 -39.63
C VAL A 86 -31.25 7.60 -41.12
N SER A 87 -32.15 6.76 -41.61
CA SER A 87 -32.16 6.36 -43.03
C SER A 87 -33.57 6.15 -43.60
N GLY A 88 -33.71 6.39 -44.90
CA GLY A 88 -34.90 6.05 -45.68
C GLY A 88 -34.93 4.62 -46.19
N ILE A 89 -33.93 3.83 -45.90
CA ILE A 89 -33.82 2.43 -46.33
C ILE A 89 -34.68 1.56 -45.39
N GLU A 90 -35.73 0.94 -45.95
CA GLU A 90 -36.60 0.02 -45.21
C GLU A 90 -36.09 -1.43 -45.22
N ASP A 91 -34.94 -1.67 -45.85
CA ASP A 91 -34.37 -3.00 -45.97
C ASP A 91 -33.76 -3.48 -44.63
N LEU A 92 -34.24 -4.63 -44.17
CA LEU A 92 -33.83 -5.25 -42.91
C LEU A 92 -32.31 -5.54 -42.85
N GLU A 93 -31.71 -5.88 -43.99
CA GLU A 93 -30.26 -6.17 -44.07
C GLU A 93 -29.42 -4.94 -43.76
N SER A 94 -29.82 -3.78 -44.24
CA SER A 94 -29.15 -2.50 -43.96
C SER A 94 -29.22 -2.10 -42.48
N VAL A 95 -30.38 -2.34 -41.84
CA VAL A 95 -30.55 -2.10 -40.39
C VAL A 95 -29.68 -3.04 -39.59
N VAL A 96 -29.66 -4.33 -39.91
CA VAL A 96 -28.82 -5.34 -39.25
C VAL A 96 -27.33 -4.97 -39.36
N ARG A 97 -26.88 -4.58 -40.56
CA ARG A 97 -25.51 -4.14 -40.80
C ARG A 97 -25.13 -2.95 -39.94
N CYS A 98 -25.99 -1.94 -39.76
CA CYS A 98 -25.70 -0.82 -38.87
C CYS A 98 -25.51 -1.24 -37.42
N ILE A 99 -26.37 -2.14 -36.92
CA ILE A 99 -26.28 -2.68 -35.56
C ILE A 99 -24.97 -3.49 -35.36
N GLU A 100 -24.63 -4.34 -36.34
CA GLU A 100 -23.39 -5.12 -36.32
C GLU A 100 -22.12 -4.25 -36.30
N LEU A 101 -22.17 -3.09 -37.01
CA LEU A 101 -21.11 -2.08 -37.00
C LEU A 101 -21.07 -1.27 -35.69
N GLY A 102 -22.00 -1.50 -34.76
CA GLY A 102 -22.03 -0.86 -33.44
C GLY A 102 -22.88 0.38 -33.32
N ALA A 103 -23.87 0.59 -34.22
CA ALA A 103 -24.90 1.57 -34.00
C ALA A 103 -25.72 1.21 -32.75
N THR A 104 -26.12 2.24 -32.02
CA THR A 104 -26.93 2.06 -30.80
C THR A 104 -28.37 1.77 -31.15
N ASP A 105 -28.88 2.42 -32.20
CA ASP A 105 -30.27 2.25 -32.64
C ASP A 105 -30.47 2.80 -34.06
N TYR A 106 -31.69 2.67 -34.59
CA TYR A 106 -32.09 3.07 -35.93
C TYR A 106 -33.38 3.87 -35.93
N LEU A 107 -33.46 4.90 -36.78
CA LEU A 107 -34.63 5.79 -36.98
C LEU A 107 -35.00 5.84 -38.46
N PRO A 108 -36.19 5.37 -38.86
CA PRO A 108 -36.64 5.45 -40.27
C PRO A 108 -37.05 6.87 -40.65
N LYS A 109 -36.73 7.28 -41.88
CA LYS A 109 -37.29 8.49 -42.52
C LYS A 109 -38.67 8.17 -43.16
N PRO A 110 -39.71 8.97 -42.97
CA PRO A 110 -39.76 10.27 -42.30
C PRO A 110 -39.74 10.12 -40.76
N ILE A 111 -38.94 10.96 -40.10
CA ILE A 111 -38.69 10.84 -38.67
C ILE A 111 -39.94 11.21 -37.87
N ASN A 112 -40.40 10.26 -37.06
CA ASN A 112 -41.46 10.49 -36.09
C ASN A 112 -40.89 11.10 -34.79
N SER A 113 -41.32 12.31 -34.43
CA SER A 113 -40.82 13.05 -33.28
C SER A 113 -40.98 12.29 -31.95
N ARG A 114 -42.02 11.43 -31.80
CA ARG A 114 -42.20 10.63 -30.58
C ARG A 114 -41.19 9.48 -30.50
N ILE A 115 -40.90 8.84 -31.65
CA ILE A 115 -39.92 7.77 -31.73
C ILE A 115 -38.52 8.36 -31.50
N LEU A 116 -38.19 9.49 -32.15
CA LEU A 116 -36.95 10.22 -31.93
C LEU A 116 -36.72 10.52 -30.42
N ALA A 117 -37.74 11.13 -29.79
CA ALA A 117 -37.66 11.47 -28.38
C ALA A 117 -37.42 10.23 -27.46
N ALA A 118 -38.11 9.13 -27.75
CA ALA A 118 -37.95 7.88 -26.97
C ALA A 118 -36.56 7.27 -27.12
N ARG A 119 -36.05 7.17 -28.39
CA ARG A 119 -34.71 6.59 -28.68
C ARG A 119 -33.59 7.48 -28.15
N LEU A 120 -33.70 8.78 -28.32
CA LEU A 120 -32.75 9.75 -27.80
C LEU A 120 -32.67 9.70 -26.27
N ASN A 121 -33.84 9.68 -25.61
CA ASN A 121 -33.88 9.55 -24.14
C ASN A 121 -33.22 8.27 -23.65
N ALA A 122 -33.45 7.13 -24.29
CA ALA A 122 -32.83 5.86 -23.95
C ALA A 122 -31.28 5.90 -24.11
N SER A 123 -30.82 6.46 -25.25
CA SER A 123 -29.38 6.58 -25.55
C SER A 123 -28.66 7.51 -24.58
N LEU A 124 -29.25 8.67 -24.29
CA LEU A 124 -28.68 9.63 -23.32
C LEU A 124 -28.70 9.08 -21.89
N ALA A 125 -29.75 8.37 -21.50
CA ALA A 125 -29.83 7.73 -20.19
C ALA A 125 -28.75 6.63 -20.03
N ALA A 126 -28.55 5.79 -21.04
CA ALA A 126 -27.54 4.75 -21.05
C ALA A 126 -26.12 5.34 -20.99
N LYS A 127 -25.84 6.43 -21.73
CA LYS A 127 -24.57 7.15 -21.67
C LYS A 127 -24.29 7.69 -20.27
N ARG A 128 -25.24 8.40 -19.68
CA ARG A 128 -25.12 8.98 -18.33
C ARG A 128 -24.83 7.91 -17.27
N LEU A 129 -25.52 6.78 -17.34
CA LEU A 129 -25.31 5.67 -16.41
C LEU A 129 -23.87 5.15 -16.51
N ARG A 130 -23.36 4.98 -17.72
CA ARG A 130 -21.99 4.53 -17.95
C ARG A 130 -20.95 5.55 -17.47
N ASP A 131 -21.18 6.84 -17.75
CA ASP A 131 -20.28 7.91 -17.33
C ASP A 131 -20.19 7.98 -15.78
N LEU A 132 -21.33 7.87 -15.09
CA LEU A 132 -21.38 7.77 -13.62
C LEU A 132 -20.67 6.52 -13.08
N GLU A 133 -20.81 5.38 -13.77
CA GLU A 133 -20.13 4.15 -13.38
C GLU A 133 -18.59 4.29 -13.49
N LEU A 134 -18.13 4.89 -14.58
CA LEU A 134 -16.69 5.17 -14.77
C LEU A 134 -16.15 6.13 -13.71
N GLU A 135 -16.85 7.23 -13.44
CA GLU A 135 -16.47 8.16 -12.37
C GLU A 135 -16.41 7.46 -11.00
N HIS A 136 -17.37 6.58 -10.70
CA HIS A 136 -17.38 5.84 -9.45
C HIS A 136 -16.20 4.87 -9.32
N ILE A 137 -15.86 4.18 -10.43
CA ILE A 137 -14.68 3.29 -10.47
C ILE A 137 -13.39 4.09 -10.25
N GLU A 138 -13.25 5.25 -10.87
CA GLU A 138 -12.07 6.13 -10.69
C GLU A 138 -11.96 6.63 -9.24
N GLN A 139 -13.08 7.06 -8.65
CA GLN A 139 -13.12 7.49 -7.25
C GLN A 139 -12.74 6.35 -6.29
N GLN A 140 -13.25 5.15 -6.52
CA GLN A 140 -12.89 3.98 -5.72
C GLN A 140 -11.40 3.63 -5.81
N ARG A 141 -10.82 3.70 -7.02
CA ARG A 141 -9.39 3.47 -7.22
C ARG A 141 -8.53 4.48 -6.46
N ALA A 142 -8.84 5.77 -6.61
CA ALA A 142 -8.13 6.85 -5.92
C ALA A 142 -8.23 6.71 -4.38
N MET A 143 -9.40 6.32 -3.87
CA MET A 143 -9.60 6.08 -2.44
C MET A 143 -8.78 4.88 -1.95
N THR A 144 -8.77 3.78 -2.71
CA THR A 144 -7.99 2.57 -2.39
C THR A 144 -6.48 2.87 -2.35
N GLU A 145 -5.97 3.59 -3.33
CA GLU A 145 -4.56 4.02 -3.36
C GLU A 145 -4.20 4.90 -2.16
N THR A 146 -5.11 5.79 -1.78
CA THR A 146 -4.91 6.66 -0.60
C THR A 146 -4.86 5.86 0.69
N ILE A 147 -5.78 4.90 0.87
CA ILE A 147 -5.83 4.00 2.05
C ILE A 147 -4.56 3.14 2.13
N GLU A 148 -4.12 2.55 1.03
CA GLU A 148 -2.90 1.73 1.01
C GLU A 148 -1.65 2.56 1.31
N ARG A 149 -1.57 3.79 0.82
CA ARG A 149 -0.48 4.70 1.16
C ARG A 149 -0.47 5.04 2.65
N GLN A 150 -1.63 5.41 3.22
CA GLN A 150 -1.74 5.71 4.66
C GLN A 150 -1.40 4.49 5.51
N LYS A 151 -1.88 3.29 5.13
CA LYS A 151 -1.55 2.04 5.80
C LYS A 151 -0.04 1.76 5.77
N THR A 152 0.62 1.98 4.64
CA THR A 152 2.07 1.82 4.50
C THR A 152 2.83 2.80 5.39
N GLU A 153 2.42 4.07 5.44
CA GLU A 153 3.05 5.06 6.32
C GLU A 153 2.87 4.70 7.81
N LEU A 154 1.67 4.31 8.22
CA LEU A 154 1.40 3.90 9.59
C LEU A 154 2.17 2.62 9.97
N SER A 155 2.35 1.69 9.05
CA SER A 155 3.09 0.45 9.31
C SER A 155 4.58 0.67 9.60
N ARG A 156 5.15 1.84 9.23
CA ARG A 156 6.53 2.20 9.54
C ARG A 156 6.78 2.45 11.05
N PHE A 157 5.72 2.68 11.81
CA PHE A 157 5.81 2.83 13.27
C PHE A 157 5.67 1.50 14.03
N LEU A 158 5.46 0.41 13.31
CA LEU A 158 5.34 -0.94 13.86
C LEU A 158 6.40 -1.84 13.25
N SER A 159 6.84 -2.87 13.97
CA SER A 159 7.63 -3.91 13.32
C SER A 159 6.81 -4.62 12.23
N PRO A 160 7.43 -5.08 11.12
CA PRO A 160 6.71 -5.76 10.03
C PRO A 160 5.86 -6.94 10.52
N GLN A 161 6.35 -7.70 11.51
CA GLN A 161 5.65 -8.85 12.10
C GLN A 161 4.39 -8.41 12.85
N ILE A 162 4.46 -7.30 13.59
CA ILE A 162 3.30 -6.75 14.31
C ILE A 162 2.30 -6.12 13.34
N ALA A 163 2.76 -5.41 12.31
CA ALA A 163 1.89 -4.88 11.28
C ALA A 163 1.11 -5.99 10.54
N ALA A 164 1.78 -7.11 10.23
CA ALA A 164 1.15 -8.28 9.64
C ALA A 164 0.14 -8.94 10.60
N LEU A 165 0.48 -9.04 11.88
CA LEU A 165 -0.39 -9.58 12.93
C LEU A 165 -1.70 -8.78 13.03
N VAL A 166 -1.60 -7.47 13.16
CA VAL A 166 -2.77 -6.56 13.27
C VAL A 166 -3.68 -6.66 12.05
N SER A 167 -3.12 -6.95 10.87
CA SER A 167 -3.85 -7.08 9.61
C SER A 167 -4.44 -8.48 9.37
N SER A 168 -4.16 -9.46 10.23
CA SER A 168 -4.58 -10.85 10.06
C SER A 168 -5.85 -11.19 10.84
N SER A 169 -6.63 -12.16 10.36
CA SER A 169 -7.80 -12.68 11.06
C SER A 169 -7.47 -13.40 12.38
N GLU A 170 -6.26 -13.92 12.54
CA GLU A 170 -5.77 -14.55 13.79
C GLU A 170 -5.22 -13.52 14.77
N GLY A 171 -4.97 -12.29 14.30
CA GLY A 171 -4.34 -11.23 15.08
C GLY A 171 -5.11 -10.89 16.35
N GLU A 172 -6.43 -10.84 16.28
CA GLU A 172 -7.28 -10.48 17.42
C GLU A 172 -7.09 -11.45 18.62
N ARG A 173 -6.91 -12.75 18.34
CA ARG A 173 -6.64 -13.76 19.37
C ARG A 173 -5.27 -13.61 20.02
N LEU A 174 -4.23 -13.34 19.22
CA LEU A 174 -2.87 -13.15 19.73
C LEU A 174 -2.74 -11.81 20.47
N LEU A 175 -3.43 -10.79 20.01
CA LEU A 175 -3.49 -9.47 20.65
C LEU A 175 -4.23 -9.48 22.00
N SER A 176 -5.16 -10.42 22.24
CA SER A 176 -5.89 -10.52 23.53
C SER A 176 -5.03 -11.01 24.68
N GLY A 177 -3.80 -11.48 24.40
CA GLY A 177 -2.84 -11.95 25.40
C GLY A 177 -2.70 -13.46 25.44
N HIS A 178 -1.44 -13.93 25.35
CA HIS A 178 -1.10 -15.35 25.42
C HIS A 178 0.26 -15.55 26.08
N ARG A 179 0.52 -16.77 26.53
CA ARG A 179 1.78 -17.14 27.15
C ARG A 179 2.62 -17.99 26.19
N ARG A 180 3.85 -17.56 25.96
CA ARG A 180 4.78 -18.27 25.07
C ARG A 180 6.21 -18.24 25.61
N GLU A 181 6.98 -19.26 25.28
CA GLU A 181 8.43 -19.23 25.46
C GLU A 181 9.06 -18.41 24.36
N ILE A 182 9.83 -17.40 24.73
CA ILE A 182 10.50 -16.47 23.81
C ILE A 182 11.95 -16.31 24.19
N THR A 183 12.77 -15.86 23.25
CA THR A 183 14.09 -15.32 23.53
C THR A 183 14.02 -13.80 23.45
N VAL A 184 14.52 -13.13 24.47
CA VAL A 184 14.56 -11.67 24.55
C VAL A 184 16.03 -11.22 24.49
N ALA A 185 16.31 -10.25 23.65
CA ALA A 185 17.57 -9.56 23.55
C ALA A 185 17.39 -8.07 23.85
N PHE A 186 18.19 -7.53 24.74
CA PHE A 186 18.36 -6.10 24.95
C PHE A 186 19.73 -5.68 24.46
N CYS A 187 19.76 -4.64 23.65
CA CYS A 187 20.98 -4.03 23.15
C CYS A 187 21.06 -2.58 23.63
N ASP A 188 22.26 -2.11 23.94
CA ASP A 188 22.46 -0.78 24.53
C ASP A 188 23.87 -0.26 24.23
N LEU A 189 24.04 1.06 24.14
CA LEU A 189 25.32 1.71 23.90
C LEU A 189 26.00 2.13 25.22
N ARG A 190 27.21 1.68 25.41
CA ARG A 190 28.04 2.10 26.55
C ARG A 190 28.61 3.48 26.32
N GLY A 191 28.48 4.36 27.32
CA GLY A 191 28.91 5.76 27.20
C GLY A 191 27.90 6.70 26.53
N PHE A 192 26.74 6.19 26.09
CA PHE A 192 25.74 7.00 25.39
C PHE A 192 25.18 8.16 26.22
N THR A 193 24.89 7.95 27.50
CA THR A 193 24.37 9.02 28.38
C THR A 193 25.32 10.23 28.41
N THR A 194 26.61 9.99 28.59
CA THR A 194 27.62 11.05 28.61
C THR A 194 27.74 11.75 27.24
N PHE A 195 27.65 10.98 26.17
CA PHE A 195 27.63 11.53 24.82
C PHE A 195 26.40 12.41 24.60
N ALA A 196 25.20 11.91 24.97
CA ALA A 196 23.93 12.63 24.77
C ALA A 196 23.83 13.95 25.57
N GLU A 197 24.53 14.05 26.71
CA GLU A 197 24.61 15.28 27.49
C GLU A 197 25.48 16.37 26.83
N GLN A 198 26.35 16.01 25.92
CA GLN A 198 27.34 16.90 25.31
C GLN A 198 27.12 17.16 23.83
N ALA A 199 26.40 16.25 23.15
CA ALA A 199 26.19 16.30 21.72
C ALA A 199 25.08 17.32 21.35
N ASP A 200 25.23 17.95 20.19
CA ASP A 200 24.17 18.73 19.59
C ASP A 200 23.02 17.82 19.10
N PRO A 201 21.76 18.30 19.10
CA PRO A 201 20.60 17.50 18.69
C PRO A 201 20.75 16.83 17.31
N GLU A 202 21.33 17.52 16.34
CA GLU A 202 21.55 16.98 14.97
C GLU A 202 22.56 15.85 14.99
N GLU A 203 23.61 15.97 15.79
CA GLU A 203 24.65 14.95 16.00
C GLU A 203 24.08 13.72 16.67
N LEU A 204 23.28 13.92 17.72
CA LEU A 204 22.60 12.86 18.48
C LEU A 204 21.66 12.05 17.58
N PHE A 205 20.79 12.71 16.85
CA PHE A 205 19.86 12.03 15.92
C PHE A 205 20.58 11.38 14.75
N GLY A 206 21.65 11.99 14.24
CA GLY A 206 22.50 11.43 13.20
C GLY A 206 23.12 10.10 13.63
N LEU A 207 23.74 10.07 14.82
CA LEU A 207 24.36 8.87 15.40
C LEU A 207 23.33 7.77 15.69
N LEU A 208 22.19 8.14 16.33
CA LEU A 208 21.11 7.20 16.57
C LEU A 208 20.54 6.62 15.25
N GLY A 209 20.45 7.43 14.22
CA GLY A 209 19.98 6.98 12.90
C GLY A 209 20.94 5.97 12.24
N GLU A 210 22.26 6.18 12.36
CA GLU A 210 23.28 5.20 11.92
C GLU A 210 23.17 3.88 12.71
N TYR A 211 23.05 3.98 14.03
CA TYR A 211 22.90 2.85 14.94
C TYR A 211 21.63 2.05 14.68
N HIS A 212 20.46 2.71 14.68
CA HIS A 212 19.18 2.05 14.48
C HIS A 212 19.06 1.39 13.10
N ARG A 213 19.69 1.95 12.07
CA ARG A 213 19.71 1.32 10.74
C ARG A 213 20.50 0.01 10.78
N MET A 214 21.69 0.01 11.35
CA MET A 214 22.52 -1.17 11.51
C MET A 214 21.80 -2.25 12.33
N MET A 215 21.11 -1.86 13.42
CA MET A 215 20.32 -2.76 14.25
C MET A 215 19.12 -3.33 13.47
N GLY A 216 18.37 -2.48 12.77
CA GLY A 216 17.20 -2.87 12.00
C GLY A 216 17.50 -3.89 10.91
N ASP A 217 18.61 -3.71 10.19
CA ASP A 217 19.07 -4.64 9.16
C ASP A 217 19.33 -6.05 9.76
N ALA A 218 20.00 -6.11 10.92
CA ALA A 218 20.23 -7.38 11.59
C ALA A 218 18.95 -8.00 12.16
N ILE A 219 18.06 -7.21 12.76
CA ILE A 219 16.79 -7.70 13.30
C ILE A 219 15.97 -8.38 12.19
N VAL A 220 15.87 -7.74 11.03
CA VAL A 220 15.11 -8.28 9.87
C VAL A 220 15.78 -9.55 9.32
N GLU A 221 17.11 -9.54 9.16
CA GLU A 221 17.89 -10.67 8.63
C GLU A 221 17.71 -11.94 9.47
N TYR A 222 17.71 -11.80 10.80
CA TYR A 222 17.58 -12.94 11.71
C TYR A 222 16.14 -13.23 12.14
N GLY A 223 15.16 -12.43 11.68
CA GLY A 223 13.74 -12.63 11.95
C GLY A 223 13.32 -12.28 13.38
N GLY A 224 14.01 -11.33 14.00
CA GLY A 224 13.64 -10.78 15.30
C GLY A 224 12.42 -9.87 15.21
N THR A 225 11.62 -9.82 16.25
CA THR A 225 10.51 -8.86 16.40
C THR A 225 11.01 -7.69 17.26
N LEU A 226 11.11 -6.52 16.66
CA LEU A 226 11.43 -5.29 17.40
C LEU A 226 10.20 -4.87 18.20
N GLU A 227 10.36 -4.70 19.52
CA GLU A 227 9.29 -4.15 20.36
C GLU A 227 9.31 -2.63 20.32
N HIS A 228 10.40 -2.01 20.75
CA HIS A 228 10.55 -0.55 20.70
C HIS A 228 12.02 -0.12 20.74
N PHE A 229 12.26 1.13 20.37
CA PHE A 229 13.49 1.86 20.62
C PHE A 229 13.30 2.78 21.85
N ALA A 230 14.20 2.69 22.80
CA ALA A 230 14.24 3.58 23.97
C ALA A 230 15.56 4.35 23.99
N GLY A 231 15.67 5.38 23.14
CA GLY A 231 16.95 6.06 22.90
C GLY A 231 17.92 5.13 22.17
N ASP A 232 19.04 4.82 22.83
CA ASP A 232 20.02 3.81 22.38
C ASP A 232 19.65 2.38 22.77
N GLY A 233 18.70 2.20 23.69
CA GLY A 233 18.20 0.90 24.09
C GLY A 233 17.27 0.29 23.06
N VAL A 234 17.48 -0.98 22.72
CA VAL A 234 16.66 -1.72 21.75
C VAL A 234 16.22 -3.04 22.38
N MET A 235 14.90 -3.27 22.42
CA MET A 235 14.34 -4.55 22.85
C MET A 235 13.84 -5.34 21.66
N ILE A 236 14.30 -6.58 21.56
CA ILE A 236 13.97 -7.52 20.49
C ILE A 236 13.54 -8.84 21.11
N PHE A 237 12.54 -9.48 20.55
CA PHE A 237 12.22 -10.86 20.94
C PHE A 237 12.03 -11.76 19.72
N PHE A 238 12.13 -13.08 19.95
CA PHE A 238 12.04 -14.13 18.94
C PHE A 238 11.00 -15.17 19.37
N ASN A 239 10.47 -15.92 18.41
CA ASN A 239 9.42 -16.92 18.56
C ASN A 239 8.01 -16.35 18.78
N ASP A 240 7.82 -15.06 18.57
CA ASP A 240 6.51 -14.42 18.60
C ASP A 240 6.51 -13.11 17.75
N PRO A 241 5.49 -12.77 17.02
CA PRO A 241 4.29 -13.56 16.69
C PRO A 241 4.59 -14.73 15.75
N VAL A 242 5.74 -14.71 15.08
CA VAL A 242 6.19 -15.76 14.17
C VAL A 242 6.90 -16.86 14.95
N LEU A 243 6.43 -18.10 14.83
CA LEU A 243 7.03 -19.26 15.48
C LEU A 243 8.40 -19.61 14.87
N GLN A 244 9.36 -19.92 15.71
CA GLN A 244 10.74 -20.23 15.32
C GLN A 244 11.32 -21.31 16.24
N ASP A 245 11.59 -22.50 15.72
CA ASP A 245 12.16 -23.61 16.52
C ASP A 245 13.55 -23.32 17.07
N ASN A 246 14.35 -22.52 16.36
CA ASN A 246 15.72 -22.15 16.70
C ASN A 246 15.86 -20.69 17.18
N HIS A 247 14.86 -20.17 17.88
CA HIS A 247 14.80 -18.76 18.28
C HIS A 247 15.97 -18.29 19.15
N VAL A 248 16.54 -19.17 20.00
CA VAL A 248 17.70 -18.82 20.82
C VAL A 248 18.96 -18.67 19.97
N GLU A 249 19.19 -19.61 19.06
CA GLU A 249 20.32 -19.55 18.12
C GLU A 249 20.25 -18.29 17.25
N ARG A 250 19.06 -17.99 16.71
CA ARG A 250 18.83 -16.78 15.89
C ARG A 250 19.16 -15.51 16.66
N ALA A 251 18.70 -15.41 17.91
CA ALA A 251 18.96 -14.24 18.75
C ALA A 251 20.45 -14.05 19.02
N VAL A 252 21.17 -15.14 19.29
CA VAL A 252 22.63 -15.06 19.57
C VAL A 252 23.40 -14.76 18.29
N ARG A 253 23.06 -15.36 17.14
CA ARG A 253 23.68 -15.04 15.85
C ARG A 253 23.43 -13.58 15.45
N MET A 254 22.22 -13.08 15.67
CA MET A 254 21.90 -11.66 15.47
C MET A 254 22.82 -10.78 16.31
N ALA A 255 22.95 -11.06 17.60
CA ALA A 255 23.79 -10.26 18.49
C ALA A 255 25.28 -10.29 18.09
N VAL A 256 25.78 -11.43 17.63
CA VAL A 256 27.16 -11.56 17.09
C VAL A 256 27.29 -10.69 15.83
N ALA A 257 26.37 -10.80 14.88
CA ALA A 257 26.40 -9.97 13.67
C ALA A 257 26.30 -8.47 14.00
N MET A 258 25.46 -8.09 14.97
CA MET A 258 25.39 -6.71 15.45
C MET A 258 26.71 -6.24 16.05
N ARG A 259 27.36 -7.05 16.89
CA ARG A 259 28.66 -6.71 17.48
C ARG A 259 29.73 -6.50 16.40
N GLU A 260 29.76 -7.34 15.37
CA GLU A 260 30.72 -7.23 14.27
C GLU A 260 30.46 -5.94 13.46
N ARG A 261 29.23 -5.68 13.09
CA ARG A 261 28.83 -4.46 12.37
C ARG A 261 29.08 -3.19 13.19
N PHE A 262 28.82 -3.27 14.49
CA PHE A 262 29.13 -2.19 15.43
C PHE A 262 30.64 -1.92 15.50
N GLY A 263 31.49 -2.93 15.42
CA GLY A 263 32.92 -2.76 15.37
C GLY A 263 33.39 -1.83 14.25
N ASP A 264 32.73 -1.91 13.07
CA ASP A 264 33.00 -1.01 11.94
C ASP A 264 32.47 0.40 12.21
N LEU A 265 31.24 0.52 12.68
CA LEU A 265 30.58 1.78 13.02
C LEU A 265 31.32 2.50 14.15
N GLY A 266 31.67 1.80 15.22
CA GLY A 266 32.42 2.34 16.36
C GLY A 266 33.82 2.84 15.96
N ARG A 267 34.49 2.19 14.97
CA ARG A 267 35.75 2.73 14.43
C ARG A 267 35.55 4.06 13.69
N GLN A 268 34.44 4.25 12.99
CA GLN A 268 34.11 5.51 12.34
C GLN A 268 33.78 6.60 13.38
N TRP A 269 33.05 6.25 14.43
CA TRP A 269 32.68 7.17 15.53
C TRP A 269 33.90 7.62 16.32
N ARG A 270 34.84 6.73 16.63
CA ARG A 270 36.11 7.11 17.28
C ARG A 270 36.91 8.13 16.48
N LYS A 271 36.90 8.06 15.14
CA LYS A 271 37.52 9.09 14.29
C LYS A 271 36.84 10.45 14.40
N ARG A 272 35.56 10.49 14.80
CA ARG A 272 34.80 11.72 15.08
C ARG A 272 34.96 12.17 16.55
N GLY A 273 35.67 11.41 17.38
CA GLY A 273 35.89 11.71 18.80
C GLY A 273 34.89 11.05 19.76
N TYR A 274 34.02 10.13 19.28
CA TYR A 274 33.02 9.47 20.11
C TYR A 274 33.53 8.08 20.56
N GLU A 275 33.58 7.89 21.88
CA GLU A 275 33.98 6.60 22.49
C GLU A 275 32.72 5.90 23.02
N LEU A 276 32.04 5.15 22.13
CA LEU A 276 30.87 4.38 22.47
C LEU A 276 31.19 2.88 22.32
N GLY A 277 30.63 2.06 23.20
CA GLY A 277 30.71 0.61 23.18
C GLY A 277 29.34 -0.03 22.97
N PHE A 278 29.28 -1.30 22.63
CA PHE A 278 28.04 -2.03 22.39
C PHE A 278 27.92 -3.21 23.38
N GLY A 279 26.80 -3.33 24.08
CA GLY A 279 26.54 -4.40 25.04
C GLY A 279 25.18 -5.06 24.79
N VAL A 280 25.11 -6.38 24.94
CA VAL A 280 23.91 -7.18 24.73
C VAL A 280 23.63 -8.10 25.90
N GLY A 281 22.35 -8.21 26.29
CA GLY A 281 21.89 -9.22 27.24
C GLY A 281 20.80 -10.09 26.63
N ILE A 282 20.92 -11.41 26.66
CA ILE A 282 19.97 -12.37 26.07
C ILE A 282 19.49 -13.35 27.12
N ALA A 283 18.16 -13.51 27.19
CA ALA A 283 17.55 -14.52 28.05
C ALA A 283 16.44 -15.28 27.32
N VAL A 284 16.21 -16.53 27.71
CA VAL A 284 15.11 -17.36 27.20
C VAL A 284 14.20 -17.79 28.33
N GLY A 285 12.90 -17.73 28.09
CA GLY A 285 11.87 -18.12 29.06
C GLY A 285 10.46 -17.75 28.66
N TYR A 286 9.52 -18.03 29.53
CA TYR A 286 8.12 -17.71 29.28
C TYR A 286 7.81 -16.24 29.57
N ALA A 287 7.07 -15.62 28.64
CA ALA A 287 6.47 -14.31 28.82
C ALA A 287 4.98 -14.36 28.49
N THR A 288 4.24 -13.38 28.97
CA THR A 288 2.90 -13.07 28.47
C THR A 288 3.04 -11.98 27.42
N LEU A 289 2.55 -12.26 26.21
CA LEU A 289 2.60 -11.34 25.07
C LEU A 289 1.18 -10.94 24.69
N GLY A 290 1.03 -9.72 24.24
CA GLY A 290 -0.25 -9.21 23.81
C GLY A 290 -0.30 -7.70 23.74
N ARG A 291 -1.47 -7.18 23.44
CA ARG A 291 -1.71 -5.75 23.36
C ARG A 291 -1.83 -5.16 24.77
N ILE A 292 -1.05 -4.13 25.04
CA ILE A 292 -1.15 -3.32 26.26
C ILE A 292 -1.42 -1.87 25.88
N GLY A 293 -1.99 -1.10 26.81
CA GLY A 293 -2.25 0.32 26.58
C GLY A 293 -3.69 0.71 26.93
N PHE A 294 -4.15 1.77 26.32
CA PHE A 294 -5.47 2.36 26.52
C PHE A 294 -6.10 2.76 25.19
N GLU A 295 -7.39 3.11 25.19
CA GLU A 295 -8.09 3.57 24.00
C GLU A 295 -7.35 4.77 23.35
N GLY A 296 -6.94 4.60 22.10
CA GLY A 296 -6.14 5.58 21.33
C GLY A 296 -4.65 5.25 21.23
N ARG A 297 -4.07 4.41 22.13
CA ARG A 297 -2.68 3.96 22.00
C ARG A 297 -2.48 2.55 22.55
N HIS A 298 -2.04 1.66 21.70
CA HIS A 298 -1.72 0.29 22.05
C HIS A 298 -0.33 -0.08 21.54
N ASP A 299 0.41 -0.81 22.38
CA ASP A 299 1.66 -1.44 22.02
C ASP A 299 1.53 -2.96 22.13
N TYR A 300 2.28 -3.70 21.32
CA TYR A 300 2.40 -5.14 21.47
C TYR A 300 3.63 -5.43 22.29
N ALA A 301 3.46 -5.96 23.47
CA ALA A 301 4.54 -6.09 24.44
C ALA A 301 4.66 -7.51 25.01
N ALA A 302 5.89 -7.81 25.46
CA ALA A 302 6.23 -9.02 26.22
C ALA A 302 6.47 -8.67 27.69
N ILE A 303 5.73 -9.31 28.60
CA ILE A 303 5.84 -9.10 30.04
C ILE A 303 6.24 -10.41 30.73
N GLY A 304 7.32 -10.40 31.49
CA GLY A 304 7.76 -11.58 32.23
C GLY A 304 9.18 -11.45 32.80
N ASN A 305 9.56 -12.42 33.64
CA ASN A 305 10.90 -12.44 34.23
C ASN A 305 12.03 -12.54 33.20
N VAL A 306 11.75 -13.15 32.05
CA VAL A 306 12.71 -13.26 30.94
C VAL A 306 13.10 -11.88 30.41
N VAL A 307 12.15 -10.96 30.32
CA VAL A 307 12.36 -9.56 29.87
C VAL A 307 13.24 -8.82 30.87
N ILE A 308 12.89 -8.93 32.16
CA ILE A 308 13.68 -8.33 33.25
C ILE A 308 15.10 -8.86 33.23
N LEU A 309 15.26 -10.17 33.09
CA LEU A 309 16.56 -10.82 33.09
C LEU A 309 17.43 -10.37 31.91
N ALA A 310 16.89 -10.34 30.69
CA ALA A 310 17.62 -9.89 29.51
C ALA A 310 18.05 -8.41 29.64
N SER A 311 17.16 -7.53 30.11
CA SER A 311 17.47 -6.13 30.37
C SER A 311 18.60 -5.95 31.40
N ARG A 312 18.58 -6.74 32.45
CA ARG A 312 19.63 -6.67 33.48
C ARG A 312 20.97 -7.22 33.00
N LEU A 313 20.95 -8.31 32.23
CA LEU A 313 22.17 -8.82 31.59
C LEU A 313 22.76 -7.76 30.64
N SER A 314 21.93 -7.13 29.83
CA SER A 314 22.38 -6.01 28.99
C SER A 314 23.06 -4.93 29.85
N SER A 315 22.45 -4.48 30.92
CA SER A 315 23.01 -3.43 31.81
C SER A 315 24.33 -3.82 32.46
N GLN A 316 24.61 -5.11 32.64
CA GLN A 316 25.87 -5.63 33.21
C GLN A 316 26.96 -5.93 32.15
N ALA A 317 26.56 -6.04 30.89
CA ALA A 317 27.52 -6.30 29.82
C ALA A 317 28.50 -5.13 29.66
N ALA A 318 29.77 -5.40 29.61
CA ALA A 318 30.77 -4.42 29.20
C ALA A 318 30.71 -4.14 27.71
N ALA A 319 31.53 -3.21 27.22
CA ALA A 319 31.67 -2.98 25.78
C ALA A 319 32.05 -4.29 25.06
N ASP A 320 31.40 -4.56 23.97
CA ASP A 320 31.55 -5.72 23.09
C ASP A 320 31.19 -7.09 23.72
N GLN A 321 30.55 -7.09 24.92
CA GLN A 321 30.04 -8.30 25.53
C GLN A 321 28.60 -8.64 25.12
N ILE A 322 28.37 -9.95 24.93
CA ILE A 322 27.03 -10.54 24.71
C ILE A 322 26.79 -11.50 25.86
N LEU A 323 26.05 -11.08 26.89
CA LEU A 323 25.76 -11.88 28.06
C LEU A 323 24.51 -12.72 27.88
N LEU A 324 24.62 -14.00 28.12
CA LEU A 324 23.54 -14.98 28.06
C LEU A 324 23.12 -15.42 29.46
N SER A 325 21.83 -15.62 29.68
CA SER A 325 21.34 -16.37 30.82
C SER A 325 21.83 -17.84 30.76
N GLN A 326 21.99 -18.50 31.91
CA GLN A 326 22.41 -19.89 32.00
C GLN A 326 21.59 -20.80 31.06
N ARG A 327 20.28 -20.62 30.98
CA ARG A 327 19.40 -21.41 30.11
C ARG A 327 19.70 -21.16 28.64
N ALA A 328 19.92 -19.90 28.22
CA ALA A 328 20.26 -19.56 26.84
C ALA A 328 21.64 -20.16 26.47
N ALA A 329 22.65 -20.07 27.37
CA ALA A 329 23.97 -20.65 27.16
C ALA A 329 23.88 -22.16 26.96
N GLY A 330 23.10 -22.89 27.80
CA GLY A 330 22.93 -24.34 27.66
C GLY A 330 22.26 -24.77 26.33
N ILE A 331 21.37 -23.96 25.77
CA ILE A 331 20.71 -24.28 24.48
C ILE A 331 21.68 -24.14 23.31
N ILE A 332 22.60 -23.17 23.36
CA ILE A 332 23.56 -22.93 22.27
C ILE A 332 24.91 -23.67 22.49
N GLU A 333 24.99 -24.47 23.53
CA GLU A 333 26.19 -25.29 23.80
C GLU A 333 26.50 -26.18 22.60
N GLY A 334 27.76 -26.13 22.14
CA GLY A 334 28.19 -26.83 20.93
C GLY A 334 28.01 -26.06 19.60
N LEU A 335 27.20 -25.00 19.58
CA LEU A 335 27.02 -24.13 18.38
C LEU A 335 27.94 -22.90 18.42
N MET A 336 28.25 -22.41 19.63
CA MET A 336 29.08 -21.22 19.85
C MET A 336 30.01 -21.41 21.00
N GLU A 337 31.13 -20.70 20.97
CA GLU A 337 32.08 -20.65 22.07
C GLU A 337 31.64 -19.62 23.10
N VAL A 338 31.47 -20.06 24.35
CA VAL A 338 31.06 -19.22 25.48
C VAL A 338 32.03 -19.39 26.67
N GLU A 339 32.25 -18.31 27.38
CA GLU A 339 32.97 -18.35 28.65
C GLU A 339 32.06 -17.98 29.82
N SER A 340 32.23 -18.64 30.96
CA SER A 340 31.46 -18.29 32.16
C SER A 340 31.97 -16.96 32.74
N VAL A 341 31.05 -16.02 32.96
CA VAL A 341 31.34 -14.76 33.67
C VAL A 341 31.15 -14.91 35.18
N GLY A 342 30.58 -16.03 35.60
CA GLY A 342 30.23 -16.30 36.98
C GLY A 342 28.85 -15.79 37.38
N ASP A 343 28.64 -15.67 38.68
CA ASP A 343 27.38 -15.28 39.28
C ASP A 343 27.28 -13.75 39.42
N LEU A 344 26.35 -13.15 38.70
CA LEU A 344 26.10 -11.72 38.72
C LEU A 344 25.07 -11.38 39.78
N GLN A 345 25.40 -10.42 40.66
CA GLN A 345 24.42 -9.82 41.57
C GLN A 345 23.57 -8.81 40.81
N ILE A 346 22.33 -9.19 40.54
CA ILE A 346 21.43 -8.38 39.72
C ILE A 346 20.41 -7.67 40.62
N LYS A 347 20.36 -6.34 40.56
CA LYS A 347 19.42 -5.52 41.33
C LYS A 347 17.97 -5.95 41.05
N GLY A 348 17.22 -6.28 42.10
CA GLY A 348 15.83 -6.72 42.03
C GLY A 348 15.62 -8.23 41.88
N LEU A 349 16.68 -9.03 41.78
CA LEU A 349 16.61 -10.49 41.89
C LEU A 349 17.15 -10.93 43.24
N SER A 350 16.44 -11.86 43.88
CA SER A 350 16.82 -12.35 45.24
C SER A 350 18.00 -13.33 45.24
N ARG A 351 18.38 -13.83 44.08
CA ARG A 351 19.50 -14.80 43.94
C ARG A 351 20.45 -14.34 42.84
N PRO A 352 21.73 -14.60 42.94
CA PRO A 352 22.69 -14.37 41.87
C PRO A 352 22.25 -15.13 40.59
N VAL A 353 22.59 -14.61 39.43
CA VAL A 353 22.30 -15.22 38.14
C VAL A 353 23.62 -15.58 37.48
N SER A 354 23.80 -16.86 37.17
CA SER A 354 24.96 -17.31 36.37
C SER A 354 24.80 -16.83 34.94
N ALA A 355 25.85 -16.20 34.43
CA ALA A 355 25.89 -15.66 33.07
C ALA A 355 27.12 -16.16 32.31
N SER A 356 26.99 -16.21 30.99
CA SER A 356 28.08 -16.55 30.08
C SER A 356 28.21 -15.49 28.99
N ASN A 357 29.44 -15.19 28.58
CA ASN A 357 29.74 -14.29 27.48
C ASN A 357 29.97 -15.06 26.18
N VAL A 358 29.39 -14.61 25.07
CA VAL A 358 29.62 -15.21 23.74
C VAL A 358 30.94 -14.70 23.17
N LEU A 359 31.87 -15.58 22.88
CA LEU A 359 33.17 -15.24 22.31
C LEU A 359 33.10 -15.18 20.78
N VAL A 360 33.04 -16.34 20.13
CA VAL A 360 33.06 -16.46 18.66
C VAL A 360 32.09 -17.58 18.23
N PRO A 361 31.49 -17.54 17.02
CA PRO A 361 30.82 -18.70 16.43
C PRO A 361 31.79 -19.85 16.22
N ARG A 362 31.36 -21.08 16.48
CA ARG A 362 32.12 -22.30 16.16
C ARG A 362 31.95 -22.71 14.71
#